data_c6f2b55255cf21975f9c9185b5ebbb4d
#
_entry.id   c6f2b55255cf21975f9c9185b5ebbb4d
#
_cell.length_a   1.000
_cell.length_b   1.000
_cell.length_c   1.000
_cell.angle_alpha   90.00
_cell.angle_beta   90.00
_cell.angle_gamma   90.00
#
_symmetry.space_group_name_H-M   'P 1'
#
loop_
_entity.id
_entity.type
_entity.pdbx_description
1 polymer ?
#
loop_
_entity_poly.entity_id
_entity_poly.type
_entity_poly.pdbx_seq_one_letter_code
_entity_poly.pdbx_strand_id
1 'polypeptide(L)'
;TTTITATIVNDTLDEVDEAAPANYLVCFIYSDLSNRLLDHLKHLKGISTMSVGADHIDLEQTETRHIVVSNVPAYGPNTVAEHTIALLLALSRNIVTSVERTREGVYEYQGLTGWDLQGKTIGVIGTGKIGSLVVKMAIGLGMKVVAYDPKPNQKLALELGFEYANLPQLLRHSQVITLHVPLTAANKHMLGRPEFAQMTKGVVILNTARGALIEADALLEALDTGIVKQAGIDVLEDEGLLKEEKEFFSPYFKLNDYQTALANHALMRHPKVLVTPHNAFNSQESLKNILQTTVENLQAMAQGEPINTVGER
;
A
#
# COMPACT_ATOMS: atom_id res chain seq x y z
N THR A 1 -36.33 10.97 0.24
CA THR A 1 -34.94 11.48 0.19
C THR A 1 -34.43 11.60 1.61
N THR A 2 -33.51 10.75 1.99
CA THR A 2 -32.85 10.81 3.32
C THR A 2 -31.85 11.97 3.27
N THR A 3 -32.03 12.97 4.15
CA THR A 3 -31.07 14.08 4.27
C THR A 3 -29.99 13.67 5.26
N ILE A 4 -28.73 13.66 4.82
CA ILE A 4 -27.56 13.40 5.66
C ILE A 4 -26.93 14.75 5.98
N THR A 5 -26.80 15.08 7.26
CA THR A 5 -26.01 16.25 7.69
C THR A 5 -24.60 15.77 7.97
N ALA A 6 -23.61 16.38 7.31
CA ALA A 6 -22.20 16.03 7.46
C ALA A 6 -21.45 17.12 8.23
N THR A 7 -20.64 16.73 9.20
CA THR A 7 -19.62 17.58 9.83
C THR A 7 -18.26 17.11 9.35
N ILE A 8 -17.46 18.02 8.82
CA ILE A 8 -16.08 17.74 8.36
C ILE A 8 -15.13 18.14 9.49
N VAL A 9 -14.33 17.18 9.94
CA VAL A 9 -13.27 17.38 10.92
C VAL A 9 -11.93 17.25 10.18
N ASN A 10 -11.07 18.25 10.29
CA ASN A 10 -9.77 18.27 9.62
C ASN A 10 -8.63 17.72 10.50
N ASP A 11 -8.97 17.23 11.69
CA ASP A 11 -8.03 16.69 12.67
C ASP A 11 -8.12 15.16 12.72
N THR A 12 -7.18 14.53 13.42
CA THR A 12 -7.25 13.11 13.74
C THR A 12 -8.47 12.84 14.62
N LEU A 13 -9.09 11.69 14.45
CA LEU A 13 -10.31 11.33 15.22
C LEU A 13 -10.07 11.25 16.74
N ASP A 14 -8.81 11.19 17.18
CA ASP A 14 -8.41 11.18 18.59
C ASP A 14 -8.80 12.47 19.34
N GLU A 15 -9.03 13.56 18.61
CA GLU A 15 -9.44 14.87 19.15
C GLU A 15 -10.93 15.18 18.95
N VAL A 16 -11.72 14.21 18.46
CA VAL A 16 -13.16 14.41 18.30
C VAL A 16 -13.84 14.45 19.68
N ASP A 17 -14.44 15.60 19.97
CA ASP A 17 -15.21 15.82 21.21
C ASP A 17 -16.25 14.69 21.39
N GLU A 18 -16.29 14.08 22.58
CA GLU A 18 -17.20 13.00 22.97
C GLU A 18 -18.70 13.33 22.73
N ALA A 19 -19.01 14.60 22.57
CA ALA A 19 -20.35 15.11 22.37
C ALA A 19 -20.86 15.00 20.92
N ALA A 20 -20.04 14.60 19.95
CA ALA A 20 -20.49 14.50 18.57
C ALA A 20 -21.46 13.32 18.39
N PRO A 21 -22.76 13.51 18.18
CA PRO A 21 -23.75 12.44 18.06
C PRO A 21 -23.71 11.80 16.67
N ALA A 22 -22.52 11.44 16.19
CA ALA A 22 -22.35 10.85 14.89
C ALA A 22 -22.96 9.44 14.84
N ASN A 23 -23.91 9.23 13.93
CA ASN A 23 -24.43 7.90 13.64
C ASN A 23 -23.58 7.16 12.59
N TYR A 24 -22.92 7.89 11.75
CA TYR A 24 -22.06 7.35 10.69
C TYR A 24 -20.75 8.12 10.65
N LEU A 25 -19.67 7.38 10.43
CA LEU A 25 -18.33 7.91 10.30
C LEU A 25 -17.78 7.65 8.89
N VAL A 26 -17.14 8.66 8.32
CA VAL A 26 -16.30 8.48 7.13
C VAL A 26 -14.86 8.71 7.54
N CYS A 27 -13.99 7.75 7.22
CA CYS A 27 -12.57 7.83 7.56
C CYS A 27 -11.69 7.45 6.37
N PHE A 28 -10.42 7.76 6.47
CA PHE A 28 -9.38 7.30 5.56
C PHE A 28 -8.34 6.49 6.34
N ILE A 29 -7.39 5.88 5.62
CA ILE A 29 -6.39 4.94 6.16
C ILE A 29 -5.55 5.45 7.35
N TYR A 30 -5.58 6.74 7.59
CA TYR A 30 -4.80 7.38 8.66
C TYR A 30 -5.55 7.50 9.99
N SER A 31 -6.83 7.14 10.02
CA SER A 31 -7.63 7.17 11.25
C SER A 31 -7.53 5.81 11.92
N ASP A 32 -6.87 5.74 13.07
CA ASP A 32 -6.85 4.53 13.89
C ASP A 32 -8.18 4.38 14.63
N LEU A 33 -9.05 3.52 14.09
CA LEU A 33 -10.33 3.17 14.69
C LEU A 33 -10.18 1.98 15.64
N SER A 34 -9.27 2.14 16.60
CA SER A 34 -9.06 1.20 17.69
C SER A 34 -10.21 1.22 18.70
N ASN A 35 -10.19 0.22 19.59
CA ASN A 35 -11.18 0.04 20.65
C ASN A 35 -11.41 1.32 21.48
N ARG A 36 -10.35 2.08 21.77
CA ARG A 36 -10.41 3.31 22.56
C ARG A 36 -11.31 4.36 21.92
N LEU A 37 -11.18 4.60 20.63
CA LEU A 37 -12.01 5.58 19.92
C LEU A 37 -13.45 5.09 19.80
N LEU A 38 -13.65 3.80 19.49
CA LEU A 38 -14.99 3.21 19.39
C LEU A 38 -15.77 3.29 20.71
N ASP A 39 -15.10 3.28 21.87
CA ASP A 39 -15.72 3.47 23.19
C ASP A 39 -16.31 4.87 23.39
N HIS A 40 -15.77 5.88 22.71
CA HIS A 40 -16.26 7.25 22.79
C HIS A 40 -17.44 7.52 21.85
N LEU A 41 -17.54 6.78 20.74
CA LEU A 41 -18.57 6.97 19.70
C LEU A 41 -19.82 6.10 19.95
N LYS A 42 -20.49 6.27 21.09
CA LYS A 42 -21.61 5.43 21.56
C LYS A 42 -22.83 5.36 20.64
N HIS A 43 -23.00 6.32 19.72
CA HIS A 43 -24.13 6.39 18.81
C HIS A 43 -23.78 5.90 17.38
N LEU A 44 -22.54 5.44 17.17
CA LEU A 44 -22.05 5.02 15.87
C LEU A 44 -22.77 3.73 15.42
N LYS A 45 -23.34 3.77 14.22
CA LYS A 45 -24.05 2.66 13.57
C LYS A 45 -23.30 2.10 12.38
N GLY A 46 -22.45 2.93 11.74
CA GLY A 46 -21.72 2.51 10.58
C GLY A 46 -20.49 3.37 10.29
N ILE A 47 -19.52 2.73 9.67
CA ILE A 47 -18.26 3.33 9.24
C ILE A 47 -18.13 3.09 7.75
N SER A 48 -17.86 4.13 6.95
CA SER A 48 -17.46 4.00 5.56
C SER A 48 -16.01 4.43 5.44
N THR A 49 -15.10 3.47 5.23
CA THR A 49 -13.70 3.82 4.93
C THR A 49 -13.54 4.14 3.46
N MET A 50 -12.84 5.24 3.15
CA MET A 50 -12.52 5.69 1.79
C MET A 50 -11.35 4.92 1.17
N SER A 51 -11.17 3.66 1.53
CA SER A 51 -10.07 2.79 1.11
C SER A 51 -10.56 1.39 0.75
N VAL A 52 -9.75 0.61 0.05
CA VAL A 52 -10.00 -0.83 -0.17
C VAL A 52 -9.71 -1.62 1.11
N GLY A 53 -8.57 -1.36 1.75
CA GLY A 53 -8.20 -2.01 3.00
C GLY A 53 -8.94 -1.40 4.19
N ALA A 54 -9.24 -2.22 5.18
CA ALA A 54 -9.85 -1.81 6.44
C ALA A 54 -8.94 -2.17 7.64
N ASP A 55 -7.64 -2.29 7.41
CA ASP A 55 -6.65 -2.76 8.37
C ASP A 55 -6.51 -1.81 9.59
N HIS A 56 -6.91 -0.53 9.42
CA HIS A 56 -6.93 0.52 10.44
C HIS A 56 -8.23 0.52 11.29
N ILE A 57 -9.13 -0.44 11.07
CA ILE A 57 -10.39 -0.58 11.80
C ILE A 57 -10.37 -1.90 12.55
N ASP A 58 -10.64 -1.86 13.86
CA ASP A 58 -10.83 -3.07 14.66
C ASP A 58 -12.18 -3.71 14.32
N LEU A 59 -12.16 -4.62 13.34
CA LEU A 59 -13.39 -5.27 12.84
C LEU A 59 -14.06 -6.15 13.89
N GLU A 60 -13.31 -6.78 14.80
CA GLU A 60 -13.86 -7.58 15.90
C GLU A 60 -14.66 -6.71 16.86
N GLN A 61 -14.13 -5.54 17.19
CA GLN A 61 -14.81 -4.58 18.07
C GLN A 61 -16.02 -3.93 17.39
N THR A 62 -15.95 -3.66 16.09
CA THR A 62 -17.10 -3.11 15.36
C THR A 62 -18.23 -4.14 15.27
N GLU A 63 -17.92 -5.41 15.07
CA GLU A 63 -18.93 -6.49 15.05
C GLU A 63 -19.59 -6.65 16.42
N THR A 64 -18.80 -6.70 17.51
CA THR A 64 -19.32 -6.80 18.88
C THR A 64 -20.29 -5.65 19.24
N ARG A 65 -20.06 -4.46 18.66
CA ARG A 65 -20.89 -3.26 18.89
C ARG A 65 -22.00 -3.09 17.85
N HIS A 66 -22.18 -4.04 16.93
CA HIS A 66 -23.12 -3.98 15.82
C HIS A 66 -22.92 -2.75 14.91
N ILE A 67 -21.68 -2.31 14.73
CA ILE A 67 -21.30 -1.23 13.83
C ILE A 67 -21.01 -1.84 12.45
N VAL A 68 -21.73 -1.40 11.45
CA VAL A 68 -21.50 -1.85 10.06
C VAL A 68 -20.29 -1.14 9.48
N VAL A 69 -19.35 -1.91 8.91
CA VAL A 69 -18.20 -1.35 8.20
C VAL A 69 -18.35 -1.59 6.70
N SER A 70 -18.25 -0.53 5.90
CA SER A 70 -18.19 -0.60 4.43
C SER A 70 -16.91 0.03 3.90
N ASN A 71 -16.37 -0.54 2.84
CA ASN A 71 -15.17 -0.04 2.19
C ASN A 71 -15.47 0.44 0.75
N VAL A 72 -14.43 0.86 0.03
CA VAL A 72 -14.48 1.17 -1.40
C VAL A 72 -13.71 0.07 -2.16
N PRO A 73 -14.37 -1.00 -2.62
CA PRO A 73 -13.71 -2.24 -3.05
C PRO A 73 -12.96 -2.12 -4.39
N ALA A 74 -13.15 -1.03 -5.13
CA ALA A 74 -12.52 -0.84 -6.44
C ALA A 74 -12.54 0.62 -6.90
N TYR A 75 -11.73 1.49 -6.29
CA TYR A 75 -11.68 2.89 -6.71
C TYR A 75 -10.83 3.14 -7.97
N GLY A 76 -9.79 2.33 -8.20
CA GLY A 76 -8.87 2.51 -9.33
C GLY A 76 -7.72 1.51 -9.33
N PRO A 77 -7.96 0.21 -9.60
CA PRO A 77 -6.87 -0.76 -9.71
C PRO A 77 -5.82 -0.35 -10.75
N ASN A 78 -6.26 0.32 -11.82
CA ASN A 78 -5.39 0.83 -12.87
C ASN A 78 -4.47 1.94 -12.35
N THR A 79 -4.98 2.84 -11.51
CA THR A 79 -4.20 3.95 -10.91
C THR A 79 -3.00 3.41 -10.12
N VAL A 80 -3.22 2.40 -9.26
CA VAL A 80 -2.14 1.78 -8.48
C VAL A 80 -1.16 1.02 -9.37
N ALA A 81 -1.67 0.33 -10.40
CA ALA A 81 -0.80 -0.37 -11.35
C ALA A 81 0.08 0.60 -12.15
N GLU A 82 -0.47 1.71 -12.62
CA GLU A 82 0.28 2.78 -13.30
C GLU A 82 1.34 3.40 -12.38
N HIS A 83 1.00 3.67 -11.13
CA HIS A 83 1.96 4.19 -10.14
C HIS A 83 3.11 3.21 -9.90
N THR A 84 2.83 1.90 -9.80
CA THR A 84 3.86 0.86 -9.69
C THR A 84 4.82 0.89 -10.87
N ILE A 85 4.30 0.98 -12.09
CA ILE A 85 5.12 1.08 -13.30
C ILE A 85 5.88 2.42 -13.36
N ALA A 86 5.27 3.51 -12.90
CA ALA A 86 5.94 4.81 -12.83
C ALA A 86 7.15 4.76 -11.89
N LEU A 87 7.03 4.15 -10.70
CA LEU A 87 8.15 3.91 -9.78
C LEU A 87 9.24 3.07 -10.46
N LEU A 88 8.87 1.98 -11.14
CA LEU A 88 9.82 1.14 -11.88
C LEU A 88 10.59 1.92 -12.94
N LEU A 89 9.90 2.72 -13.74
CA LEU A 89 10.52 3.55 -14.79
C LEU A 89 11.38 4.66 -14.18
N ALA A 90 10.94 5.30 -13.11
CA ALA A 90 11.72 6.31 -12.40
C ALA A 90 13.03 5.75 -11.85
N LEU A 91 13.01 4.56 -11.26
CA LEU A 91 14.21 3.86 -10.78
C LEU A 91 15.11 3.42 -11.93
N SER A 92 14.54 2.77 -12.97
CA SER A 92 15.33 2.21 -14.06
C SER A 92 16.09 3.27 -14.87
N ARG A 93 15.57 4.50 -14.89
CA ARG A 93 16.15 5.62 -15.67
C ARG A 93 16.73 6.73 -14.79
N ASN A 94 16.79 6.55 -13.47
CA ASN A 94 17.28 7.55 -12.50
C ASN A 94 16.60 8.92 -12.67
N ILE A 95 15.28 8.95 -12.95
CA ILE A 95 14.55 10.18 -13.32
C ILE A 95 14.61 11.21 -12.20
N VAL A 96 14.33 10.81 -10.94
CA VAL A 96 14.30 11.74 -9.80
C VAL A 96 15.68 12.36 -9.62
N THR A 97 16.73 11.58 -9.51
CA THR A 97 18.12 12.07 -9.36
C THR A 97 18.54 12.98 -10.53
N SER A 98 18.13 12.64 -11.76
CA SER A 98 18.41 13.46 -12.93
C SER A 98 17.77 14.84 -12.83
N VAL A 99 16.51 14.90 -12.40
CA VAL A 99 15.76 16.15 -12.22
C VAL A 99 16.34 16.99 -11.09
N GLU A 100 16.67 16.38 -9.94
CA GLU A 100 17.26 17.04 -8.78
C GLU A 100 18.61 17.71 -9.14
N ARG A 101 19.52 16.96 -9.74
CA ARG A 101 20.83 17.47 -10.19
C ARG A 101 20.69 18.61 -11.19
N THR A 102 19.76 18.49 -12.14
CA THR A 102 19.52 19.58 -13.11
C THR A 102 18.99 20.85 -12.44
N ARG A 103 18.11 20.72 -11.44
CA ARG A 103 17.64 21.86 -10.63
C ARG A 103 18.74 22.54 -9.82
N GLU A 104 19.75 21.77 -9.40
CA GLU A 104 20.97 22.27 -8.74
C GLU A 104 21.98 22.88 -9.73
N GLY A 105 21.65 22.95 -11.00
CA GLY A 105 22.50 23.53 -12.06
C GLY A 105 23.53 22.57 -12.65
N VAL A 106 23.49 21.28 -12.28
CA VAL A 106 24.39 20.24 -12.83
C VAL A 106 23.72 19.59 -14.05
N TYR A 107 24.15 19.93 -15.26
CA TYR A 107 23.64 19.40 -16.50
C TYR A 107 24.61 18.38 -17.12
N GLU A 108 24.82 17.28 -16.38
CA GLU A 108 25.76 16.22 -16.75
C GLU A 108 25.11 14.84 -16.57
N TYR A 109 25.37 13.93 -17.50
CA TYR A 109 24.77 12.57 -17.46
C TYR A 109 25.64 11.53 -16.73
N GLN A 110 26.88 11.87 -16.37
CA GLN A 110 27.80 10.96 -15.67
C GLN A 110 27.20 10.47 -14.35
N GLY A 111 27.22 9.14 -14.16
CA GLY A 111 26.64 8.50 -12.98
C GLY A 111 25.12 8.32 -13.01
N LEU A 112 24.43 8.73 -14.09
CA LEU A 112 23.00 8.57 -14.28
C LEU A 112 22.64 7.39 -15.21
N THR A 113 23.61 6.50 -15.49
CA THR A 113 23.36 5.34 -16.36
C THR A 113 22.26 4.46 -15.80
N GLY A 114 21.18 4.37 -16.55
CA GLY A 114 20.03 3.51 -16.24
C GLY A 114 20.16 2.10 -16.83
N TRP A 115 19.04 1.40 -16.85
CA TRP A 115 18.94 0.05 -17.43
C TRP A 115 17.58 -0.13 -18.11
N ASP A 116 17.51 -1.01 -19.10
CA ASP A 116 16.30 -1.27 -19.88
C ASP A 116 15.45 -2.36 -19.22
N LEU A 117 14.13 -2.24 -19.32
CA LEU A 117 13.17 -3.23 -18.86
C LEU A 117 13.03 -4.40 -19.82
N GLN A 118 13.17 -4.14 -21.12
CA GLN A 118 12.99 -5.13 -22.17
C GLN A 118 13.85 -6.37 -21.93
N GLY A 119 13.23 -7.53 -22.01
CA GLY A 119 13.87 -8.84 -21.84
C GLY A 119 14.18 -9.25 -20.40
N LYS A 120 14.00 -8.33 -19.40
CA LYS A 120 14.16 -8.66 -17.99
C LYS A 120 12.92 -9.35 -17.42
N THR A 121 13.12 -10.14 -16.38
CA THR A 121 12.02 -10.84 -15.69
C THR A 121 11.53 -10.03 -14.52
N ILE A 122 10.23 -9.80 -14.47
CA ILE A 122 9.52 -9.27 -13.29
C ILE A 122 8.75 -10.39 -12.59
N GLY A 123 8.97 -10.53 -11.28
CA GLY A 123 8.22 -11.40 -10.40
C GLY A 123 7.04 -10.64 -9.79
N VAL A 124 5.82 -11.06 -10.07
CA VAL A 124 4.60 -10.44 -9.55
C VAL A 124 4.02 -11.30 -8.45
N ILE A 125 4.02 -10.79 -7.21
CA ILE A 125 3.45 -11.46 -6.04
C ILE A 125 2.04 -10.96 -5.83
N GLY A 126 1.06 -11.82 -6.17
CA GLY A 126 -0.37 -11.49 -6.21
C GLY A 126 -0.84 -11.04 -7.60
N THR A 127 -1.78 -11.78 -8.18
CA THR A 127 -2.37 -11.53 -9.51
C THR A 127 -3.85 -11.18 -9.42
N GLY A 128 -4.23 -10.48 -8.35
CA GLY A 128 -5.57 -9.90 -8.18
C GLY A 128 -5.84 -8.75 -9.15
N LYS A 129 -6.79 -7.88 -8.82
CA LYS A 129 -7.21 -6.76 -9.68
C LYS A 129 -6.04 -5.85 -10.09
N ILE A 130 -5.12 -5.52 -9.18
CA ILE A 130 -3.96 -4.64 -9.43
C ILE A 130 -2.85 -5.43 -10.12
N GLY A 131 -2.42 -6.55 -9.54
CA GLY A 131 -1.28 -7.32 -10.06
C GLY A 131 -1.48 -7.81 -11.49
N SER A 132 -2.71 -8.19 -11.89
CA SER A 132 -3.01 -8.55 -13.29
C SER A 132 -2.81 -7.39 -14.28
N LEU A 133 -3.09 -6.15 -13.86
CA LEU A 133 -2.83 -4.96 -14.66
C LEU A 133 -1.33 -4.66 -14.75
N VAL A 134 -0.59 -4.83 -13.64
CA VAL A 134 0.88 -4.71 -13.65
C VAL A 134 1.50 -5.76 -14.58
N VAL A 135 1.02 -7.00 -14.55
CA VAL A 135 1.44 -8.06 -15.51
C VAL A 135 1.25 -7.58 -16.95
N LYS A 136 0.06 -7.08 -17.28
CA LYS A 136 -0.27 -6.59 -18.63
C LYS A 136 0.65 -5.43 -19.05
N MET A 137 0.88 -4.47 -18.18
CA MET A 137 1.76 -3.32 -18.44
C MET A 137 3.21 -3.76 -18.59
N ALA A 138 3.71 -4.66 -17.74
CA ALA A 138 5.08 -5.19 -17.82
C ALA A 138 5.33 -5.94 -19.13
N ILE A 139 4.38 -6.76 -19.59
CA ILE A 139 4.44 -7.42 -20.90
C ILE A 139 4.48 -6.38 -22.02
N GLY A 140 3.65 -5.32 -21.94
CA GLY A 140 3.67 -4.21 -22.90
C GLY A 140 5.02 -3.47 -22.96
N LEU A 141 5.80 -3.47 -21.89
CA LEU A 141 7.17 -2.95 -21.82
C LEU A 141 8.24 -3.97 -22.26
N GLY A 142 7.84 -5.13 -22.77
CA GLY A 142 8.74 -6.18 -23.24
C GLY A 142 9.41 -6.99 -22.13
N MET A 143 8.88 -6.95 -20.91
CA MET A 143 9.39 -7.79 -19.80
C MET A 143 8.84 -9.22 -19.90
N LYS A 144 9.60 -10.18 -19.37
CA LYS A 144 9.10 -11.53 -19.06
C LYS A 144 8.44 -11.48 -17.68
N VAL A 145 7.31 -12.16 -17.52
CA VAL A 145 6.57 -12.17 -16.25
C VAL A 145 6.52 -13.57 -15.66
N VAL A 146 6.91 -13.67 -14.39
CA VAL A 146 6.68 -14.84 -13.53
C VAL A 146 5.84 -14.40 -12.35
N ALA A 147 4.75 -15.10 -12.05
CA ALA A 147 3.86 -14.72 -10.96
C ALA A 147 3.78 -15.76 -9.85
N TYR A 148 3.48 -15.30 -8.66
CA TYR A 148 3.09 -16.12 -7.52
C TYR A 148 1.76 -15.65 -6.97
N ASP A 149 0.82 -16.56 -6.79
CA ASP A 149 -0.46 -16.32 -6.14
C ASP A 149 -0.90 -17.59 -5.40
N PRO A 150 -1.38 -17.52 -4.14
CA PRO A 150 -1.93 -18.69 -3.45
C PRO A 150 -3.12 -19.33 -4.16
N LYS A 151 -3.83 -18.54 -4.99
CA LYS A 151 -4.95 -18.97 -5.81
C LYS A 151 -4.71 -18.62 -7.28
N PRO A 152 -3.81 -19.34 -7.99
CA PRO A 152 -3.38 -18.98 -9.34
C PRO A 152 -4.54 -19.08 -10.35
N ASN A 153 -4.68 -18.05 -11.17
CA ASN A 153 -5.66 -18.01 -12.27
C ASN A 153 -4.98 -18.45 -13.59
N GLN A 154 -5.03 -19.74 -13.88
CA GLN A 154 -4.41 -20.32 -15.08
C GLN A 154 -4.99 -19.76 -16.39
N LYS A 155 -6.27 -19.38 -16.42
CA LYS A 155 -6.88 -18.76 -17.58
C LYS A 155 -6.24 -17.40 -17.87
N LEU A 156 -6.05 -16.60 -16.85
CA LEU A 156 -5.35 -15.29 -16.95
C LEU A 156 -3.91 -15.47 -17.44
N ALA A 157 -3.20 -16.48 -16.94
CA ALA A 157 -1.82 -16.77 -17.36
C ALA A 157 -1.73 -17.11 -18.85
N LEU A 158 -2.63 -17.95 -19.35
CA LEU A 158 -2.72 -18.27 -20.77
C LEU A 158 -3.10 -17.07 -21.63
N GLU A 159 -4.07 -16.27 -21.17
CA GLU A 159 -4.54 -15.08 -21.89
C GLU A 159 -3.46 -14.00 -22.04
N LEU A 160 -2.71 -13.75 -20.98
CA LEU A 160 -1.67 -12.70 -20.96
C LEU A 160 -0.27 -13.22 -21.34
N GLY A 161 -0.06 -14.53 -21.38
CA GLY A 161 1.22 -15.14 -21.78
C GLY A 161 2.28 -15.06 -20.69
N PHE A 162 1.95 -15.36 -19.44
CA PHE A 162 2.89 -15.46 -18.32
C PHE A 162 2.79 -16.81 -17.61
N GLU A 163 3.72 -17.11 -16.70
CA GLU A 163 3.78 -18.36 -15.96
C GLU A 163 3.67 -18.14 -14.45
N TYR A 164 2.99 -19.07 -13.75
CA TYR A 164 3.02 -19.15 -12.30
C TYR A 164 4.19 -20.02 -11.82
N ALA A 165 4.83 -19.58 -10.74
CA ALA A 165 5.87 -20.33 -10.05
C ALA A 165 5.65 -20.30 -8.53
N ASN A 166 6.33 -21.15 -7.78
CA ASN A 166 6.39 -21.00 -6.33
C ASN A 166 7.24 -19.78 -5.93
N LEU A 167 7.03 -19.26 -4.72
CA LEU A 167 7.73 -18.06 -4.25
C LEU A 167 9.27 -18.18 -4.34
N PRO A 168 9.93 -19.25 -3.87
CA PRO A 168 11.38 -19.40 -4.01
C PRO A 168 11.88 -19.37 -5.45
N GLN A 169 11.13 -19.90 -6.42
CA GLN A 169 11.50 -19.84 -7.83
C GLN A 169 11.38 -18.42 -8.38
N LEU A 170 10.28 -17.71 -8.03
CA LEU A 170 10.08 -16.32 -8.41
C LEU A 170 11.23 -15.45 -7.88
N LEU A 171 11.60 -15.59 -6.60
CA LEU A 171 12.67 -14.80 -5.97
C LEU A 171 14.01 -14.99 -6.68
N ARG A 172 14.37 -16.24 -7.05
CA ARG A 172 15.65 -16.57 -7.70
C ARG A 172 15.77 -16.11 -9.14
N HIS A 173 14.67 -15.97 -9.87
CA HIS A 173 14.71 -15.72 -11.32
C HIS A 173 14.32 -14.29 -11.71
N SER A 174 13.87 -13.47 -10.76
CA SER A 174 13.38 -12.12 -11.04
C SER A 174 14.47 -11.06 -10.87
N GLN A 175 14.57 -10.12 -11.82
CA GLN A 175 15.37 -8.91 -11.71
C GLN A 175 14.56 -7.74 -11.11
N VAL A 176 13.24 -7.82 -11.14
CA VAL A 176 12.30 -6.91 -10.47
C VAL A 176 11.29 -7.77 -9.73
N ILE A 177 10.95 -7.41 -8.50
CA ILE A 177 9.89 -8.07 -7.73
C ILE A 177 8.90 -7.01 -7.27
N THR A 178 7.61 -7.26 -7.44
CA THR A 178 6.53 -6.34 -7.06
C THR A 178 5.43 -7.05 -6.29
N LEU A 179 4.92 -6.39 -5.23
CA LEU A 179 3.94 -6.96 -4.31
C LEU A 179 2.56 -6.35 -4.55
N HIS A 180 1.54 -7.22 -4.69
CA HIS A 180 0.14 -6.87 -4.90
C HIS A 180 -0.81 -7.80 -4.13
N VAL A 181 -0.39 -8.27 -2.96
CA VAL A 181 -1.17 -9.10 -2.04
C VAL A 181 -1.70 -8.27 -0.87
N PRO A 182 -2.88 -8.60 -0.30
CA PRO A 182 -3.31 -8.00 0.96
C PRO A 182 -2.39 -8.43 2.11
N LEU A 183 -2.30 -7.60 3.14
CA LEU A 183 -1.64 -7.98 4.39
C LEU A 183 -2.55 -8.90 5.20
N THR A 184 -1.97 -9.98 5.72
CA THR A 184 -2.60 -10.93 6.66
C THR A 184 -1.58 -11.31 7.71
N ALA A 185 -2.03 -11.89 8.84
CA ALA A 185 -1.09 -12.41 9.85
C ALA A 185 -0.11 -13.46 9.29
N ALA A 186 -0.53 -14.22 8.26
CA ALA A 186 0.29 -15.28 7.67
C ALA A 186 1.38 -14.77 6.71
N ASN A 187 1.26 -13.55 6.19
CA ASN A 187 2.22 -12.99 5.22
C ASN A 187 2.87 -11.68 5.70
N LYS A 188 2.69 -11.31 6.97
CA LYS A 188 3.48 -10.23 7.57
C LYS A 188 4.97 -10.58 7.43
N HIS A 189 5.77 -9.61 6.97
CA HIS A 189 7.21 -9.78 6.70
C HIS A 189 7.53 -10.95 5.76
N MET A 190 6.64 -11.20 4.75
CA MET A 190 6.87 -12.26 3.77
C MET A 190 8.15 -12.08 2.94
N LEU A 191 8.69 -10.88 2.90
CA LEU A 191 10.04 -10.59 2.41
C LEU A 191 10.90 -10.12 3.59
N GLY A 192 11.53 -11.09 4.25
CA GLY A 192 12.52 -10.89 5.30
C GLY A 192 13.92 -11.30 4.85
N ARG A 193 14.87 -11.37 5.80
CA ARG A 193 16.26 -11.78 5.52
C ARG A 193 16.39 -13.10 4.75
N PRO A 194 15.62 -14.17 5.07
CA PRO A 194 15.70 -15.44 4.35
C PRO A 194 15.27 -15.33 2.88
N GLU A 195 14.28 -14.49 2.58
CA GLU A 195 13.78 -14.28 1.22
C GLU A 195 14.77 -13.43 0.42
N PHE A 196 15.30 -12.34 1.00
CA PHE A 196 16.33 -11.53 0.34
C PHE A 196 17.57 -12.35 0.01
N ALA A 197 18.00 -13.26 0.88
CA ALA A 197 19.16 -14.14 0.64
C ALA A 197 18.94 -15.10 -0.56
N GLN A 198 17.70 -15.36 -0.96
CA GLN A 198 17.37 -16.20 -2.13
C GLN A 198 17.28 -15.41 -3.45
N MET A 199 17.26 -14.08 -3.40
CA MET A 199 17.06 -13.25 -4.57
C MET A 199 18.30 -13.16 -5.46
N THR A 200 18.07 -12.89 -6.73
CA THR A 200 19.16 -12.54 -7.64
C THR A 200 19.81 -11.22 -7.21
N LYS A 201 21.14 -11.22 -7.07
CA LYS A 201 21.88 -10.00 -6.69
C LYS A 201 21.60 -8.86 -7.69
N GLY A 202 21.29 -7.68 -7.16
CA GLY A 202 20.92 -6.52 -7.94
C GLY A 202 19.43 -6.44 -8.30
N VAL A 203 18.58 -7.20 -7.60
CA VAL A 203 17.12 -7.14 -7.77
C VAL A 203 16.58 -5.74 -7.41
N VAL A 204 15.49 -5.36 -8.05
CA VAL A 204 14.72 -4.15 -7.72
C VAL A 204 13.41 -4.56 -7.06
N ILE A 205 13.08 -3.92 -5.95
CA ILE A 205 11.85 -4.19 -5.18
C ILE A 205 10.84 -3.07 -5.37
N LEU A 206 9.58 -3.43 -5.59
CA LEU A 206 8.45 -2.49 -5.65
C LEU A 206 7.39 -2.91 -4.65
N ASN A 207 6.91 -1.97 -3.84
CA ASN A 207 5.82 -2.22 -2.91
C ASN A 207 4.82 -1.05 -2.91
N THR A 208 3.68 -1.29 -3.52
CA THR A 208 2.50 -0.41 -3.52
C THR A 208 1.29 -1.09 -2.87
N ALA A 209 1.54 -2.12 -2.05
CA ALA A 209 0.49 -2.91 -1.39
C ALA A 209 0.36 -2.55 0.10
N ARG A 210 1.23 -3.08 0.97
CA ARG A 210 1.29 -2.80 2.42
C ARG A 210 2.74 -2.84 2.90
N GLY A 211 3.13 -1.88 3.76
CA GLY A 211 4.49 -1.77 4.27
C GLY A 211 4.94 -3.02 5.00
N ALA A 212 4.12 -3.53 5.90
CA ALA A 212 4.41 -4.71 6.71
C ALA A 212 4.55 -6.05 5.94
N LEU A 213 4.43 -6.05 4.60
CA LEU A 213 4.82 -7.22 3.77
C LEU A 213 6.34 -7.37 3.66
N ILE A 214 7.08 -6.30 3.90
CA ILE A 214 8.55 -6.28 3.87
C ILE A 214 9.06 -5.95 5.26
N GLU A 215 9.98 -6.73 5.77
CA GLU A 215 10.74 -6.39 6.99
C GLU A 215 11.70 -5.25 6.66
N ALA A 216 11.48 -4.05 7.22
CA ALA A 216 12.20 -2.82 6.86
C ALA A 216 13.71 -2.92 7.09
N ASP A 217 14.15 -3.48 8.24
CA ASP A 217 15.56 -3.69 8.55
C ASP A 217 16.23 -4.68 7.59
N ALA A 218 15.52 -5.73 7.18
CA ALA A 218 16.02 -6.70 6.21
C ALA A 218 16.19 -6.07 4.80
N LEU A 219 15.29 -5.16 4.43
CA LEU A 219 15.42 -4.42 3.17
C LEU A 219 16.62 -3.46 3.21
N LEU A 220 16.83 -2.73 4.31
CA LEU A 220 18.01 -1.87 4.49
C LEU A 220 19.31 -2.68 4.36
N GLU A 221 19.41 -3.81 5.06
CA GLU A 221 20.57 -4.71 4.96
C GLU A 221 20.78 -5.22 3.52
N ALA A 222 19.69 -5.57 2.83
CA ALA A 222 19.76 -6.03 1.44
C ALA A 222 20.20 -4.93 0.46
N LEU A 223 19.84 -3.67 0.71
CA LEU A 223 20.29 -2.49 -0.05
C LEU A 223 21.78 -2.20 0.17
N ASP A 224 22.24 -2.30 1.42
CA ASP A 224 23.65 -2.06 1.80
C ASP A 224 24.57 -3.15 1.23
N THR A 225 24.17 -4.42 1.33
CA THR A 225 24.92 -5.55 0.77
C THR A 225 24.84 -5.67 -0.76
N GLY A 226 23.93 -4.88 -1.38
CA GLY A 226 23.72 -4.87 -2.83
C GLY A 226 22.99 -6.10 -3.38
N ILE A 227 22.34 -6.89 -2.53
CA ILE A 227 21.33 -7.86 -2.95
C ILE A 227 20.19 -7.13 -3.64
N VAL A 228 19.66 -6.10 -2.96
CA VAL A 228 18.71 -5.16 -3.57
C VAL A 228 19.48 -3.98 -4.16
N LYS A 229 19.29 -3.72 -5.43
CA LYS A 229 19.91 -2.61 -6.15
C LYS A 229 19.19 -1.29 -5.86
N GLN A 230 17.87 -1.29 -5.89
CA GLN A 230 16.99 -0.14 -5.71
C GLN A 230 15.62 -0.61 -5.21
N ALA A 231 14.90 0.26 -4.52
CA ALA A 231 13.52 -0.02 -4.14
C ALA A 231 12.59 1.18 -4.45
N GLY A 232 11.37 0.89 -4.89
CA GLY A 232 10.28 1.85 -5.06
C GLY A 232 9.14 1.49 -4.11
N ILE A 233 8.86 2.34 -3.15
CA ILE A 233 7.97 2.05 -2.03
C ILE A 233 6.93 3.16 -1.91
N ASP A 234 5.65 2.80 -1.98
CA ASP A 234 4.57 3.74 -1.74
C ASP A 234 4.00 3.62 -0.31
N VAL A 235 4.37 2.54 0.39
CA VAL A 235 3.80 2.16 1.69
C VAL A 235 4.92 1.79 2.67
N LEU A 236 4.80 2.22 3.92
CA LEU A 236 5.72 1.89 5.00
C LEU A 236 4.97 1.12 6.11
N GLU A 237 5.68 0.35 6.92
CA GLU A 237 5.07 -0.30 8.08
C GLU A 237 4.75 0.76 9.14
N ASP A 238 3.54 0.68 9.72
CA ASP A 238 3.08 1.61 10.76
C ASP A 238 3.23 3.09 10.37
N GLU A 239 2.73 3.46 9.18
CA GLU A 239 2.82 4.82 8.59
C GLU A 239 2.29 5.92 9.54
N GLY A 240 1.37 5.60 10.43
CA GLY A 240 0.86 6.51 11.46
C GLY A 240 1.97 7.11 12.31
N LEU A 241 3.01 6.31 12.63
CA LEU A 241 4.16 6.73 13.43
C LEU A 241 5.03 7.82 12.77
N LEU A 242 4.84 8.07 11.46
CA LEU A 242 5.65 9.05 10.71
C LEU A 242 5.05 10.47 10.73
N LYS A 243 3.80 10.63 11.17
CA LYS A 243 3.06 11.89 11.01
C LYS A 243 3.25 12.88 12.15
N GLU A 244 3.54 12.40 13.35
CA GLU A 244 3.64 13.28 14.52
C GLU A 244 4.96 13.04 15.28
N GLU A 245 5.94 13.94 15.12
CA GLU A 245 7.15 13.97 15.96
C GLU A 245 6.80 14.05 17.47
N LYS A 246 5.61 14.55 17.82
CA LYS A 246 5.11 14.63 19.20
C LYS A 246 4.78 13.26 19.80
N GLU A 247 4.40 12.28 19.00
CA GLU A 247 4.09 10.93 19.48
C GLU A 247 5.33 10.17 19.96
N PHE A 248 6.51 10.48 19.45
CA PHE A 248 7.78 9.90 19.93
C PHE A 248 8.01 10.10 21.43
N PHE A 249 7.39 11.08 22.04
CA PHE A 249 7.49 11.35 23.49
C PHE A 249 6.31 10.78 24.28
N SER A 250 5.40 10.05 23.62
CA SER A 250 4.26 9.43 24.29
C SER A 250 4.72 8.26 25.17
N PRO A 251 4.24 8.15 26.44
CA PRO A 251 4.54 7.01 27.32
C PRO A 251 3.94 5.69 26.81
N TYR A 252 3.11 5.73 25.78
CA TYR A 252 2.49 4.56 25.14
C TYR A 252 3.31 4.02 23.96
N PHE A 253 4.36 4.71 23.53
CA PHE A 253 5.25 4.29 22.44
C PHE A 253 6.11 3.11 22.89
N LYS A 254 6.03 1.99 22.19
CA LYS A 254 6.77 0.77 22.53
C LYS A 254 8.15 0.78 21.86
N LEU A 255 9.09 0.01 22.37
CA LEU A 255 10.44 -0.09 21.80
C LEU A 255 10.42 -0.53 20.32
N ASN A 256 9.52 -1.45 19.97
CA ASN A 256 9.37 -1.89 18.57
C ASN A 256 8.89 -0.76 17.65
N ASP A 257 8.03 0.15 18.14
CA ASP A 257 7.52 1.29 17.38
C ASP A 257 8.67 2.25 17.02
N TYR A 258 9.61 2.47 17.96
CA TYR A 258 10.83 3.24 17.70
C TYR A 258 11.72 2.60 16.64
N GLN A 259 11.91 1.27 16.69
CA GLN A 259 12.72 0.56 15.70
C GLN A 259 12.09 0.67 14.30
N THR A 260 10.79 0.43 14.18
CA THR A 260 10.06 0.58 12.92
C THR A 260 10.14 2.02 12.38
N ALA A 261 9.93 3.02 13.24
CA ALA A 261 10.04 4.42 12.83
C ALA A 261 11.45 4.79 12.36
N LEU A 262 12.50 4.34 13.04
CA LEU A 262 13.89 4.56 12.64
C LEU A 262 14.19 3.89 11.30
N ALA A 263 13.75 2.65 11.09
CA ALA A 263 13.93 1.95 9.82
C ALA A 263 13.20 2.66 8.68
N ASN A 264 11.98 3.13 8.90
CA ASN A 264 11.22 3.92 7.93
C ASN A 264 11.94 5.24 7.59
N HIS A 265 12.45 5.96 8.57
CA HIS A 265 13.24 7.18 8.32
C HIS A 265 14.52 6.88 7.53
N ALA A 266 15.19 5.76 7.82
CA ALA A 266 16.36 5.33 7.08
C ALA A 266 16.00 5.01 5.62
N LEU A 267 14.89 4.30 5.36
CA LEU A 267 14.39 4.01 4.01
C LEU A 267 14.05 5.28 3.24
N MET A 268 13.35 6.24 3.85
CA MET A 268 12.98 7.52 3.21
C MET A 268 14.20 8.35 2.78
N ARG A 269 15.32 8.23 3.48
CA ARG A 269 16.57 8.96 3.20
C ARG A 269 17.58 8.17 2.40
N HIS A 270 17.30 6.88 2.15
CA HIS A 270 18.26 6.01 1.47
C HIS A 270 18.36 6.36 -0.02
N PRO A 271 19.58 6.62 -0.56
CA PRO A 271 19.76 7.14 -1.93
C PRO A 271 19.33 6.16 -3.04
N LYS A 272 19.14 4.87 -2.71
CA LYS A 272 18.67 3.85 -3.65
C LYS A 272 17.16 3.56 -3.50
N VAL A 273 16.43 4.32 -2.68
CA VAL A 273 15.00 4.11 -2.44
C VAL A 273 14.22 5.32 -2.89
N LEU A 274 13.16 5.09 -3.66
CA LEU A 274 12.13 6.09 -3.93
C LEU A 274 10.94 5.78 -3.03
N VAL A 275 10.61 6.71 -2.14
CA VAL A 275 9.43 6.61 -1.29
C VAL A 275 8.41 7.64 -1.75
N THR A 276 7.16 7.20 -1.96
CA THR A 276 6.00 8.06 -2.20
C THR A 276 5.04 7.94 -1.02
N PRO A 277 4.29 9.01 -0.67
CA PRO A 277 3.56 9.07 0.60
C PRO A 277 2.19 8.39 0.53
N HIS A 278 2.16 7.09 0.25
CA HIS A 278 0.96 6.24 0.10
C HIS A 278 -0.07 6.89 -0.82
N ASN A 279 0.38 7.38 -1.98
CA ASN A 279 -0.44 8.10 -2.94
C ASN A 279 -0.65 7.37 -4.27
N ALA A 280 -0.32 6.08 -4.35
CA ALA A 280 -0.55 5.28 -5.54
C ALA A 280 -2.02 5.25 -6.01
N PHE A 281 -2.96 5.52 -5.10
CA PHE A 281 -4.39 5.63 -5.41
C PHE A 281 -4.79 7.00 -5.98
N ASN A 282 -3.96 8.03 -5.86
CA ASN A 282 -4.33 9.44 -5.97
C ASN A 282 -4.36 9.93 -7.43
N SER A 283 -5.41 9.56 -8.17
CA SER A 283 -5.79 10.14 -9.45
C SER A 283 -7.16 10.80 -9.38
N GLN A 284 -7.48 11.69 -10.32
CA GLN A 284 -8.78 12.36 -10.39
C GLN A 284 -9.93 11.35 -10.50
N GLU A 285 -9.75 10.31 -11.32
CA GLU A 285 -10.73 9.25 -11.55
C GLU A 285 -10.94 8.41 -10.29
N SER A 286 -9.84 8.06 -9.62
CA SER A 286 -9.85 7.29 -8.38
C SER A 286 -10.55 8.05 -7.26
N LEU A 287 -10.18 9.33 -7.04
CA LEU A 287 -10.81 10.19 -6.04
C LEU A 287 -12.31 10.35 -6.27
N LYS A 288 -12.73 10.54 -7.53
CA LYS A 288 -14.14 10.61 -7.88
C LYS A 288 -14.89 9.32 -7.51
N ASN A 289 -14.30 8.17 -7.84
CA ASN A 289 -14.89 6.85 -7.53
C ASN A 289 -14.95 6.61 -6.00
N ILE A 290 -13.91 7.01 -5.27
CA ILE A 290 -13.88 6.92 -3.79
C ILE A 290 -15.04 7.72 -3.20
N LEU A 291 -15.18 8.99 -3.58
CA LEU A 291 -16.23 9.87 -3.04
C LEU A 291 -17.63 9.36 -3.40
N GLN A 292 -17.85 8.95 -4.65
CA GLN A 292 -19.12 8.43 -5.09
C GLN A 292 -19.52 7.16 -4.32
N THR A 293 -18.62 6.17 -4.24
CA THR A 293 -18.88 4.91 -3.51
C THR A 293 -19.09 5.17 -2.01
N THR A 294 -18.35 6.11 -1.41
CA THR A 294 -18.53 6.47 0.00
C THR A 294 -19.92 7.03 0.25
N VAL A 295 -20.42 7.91 -0.62
CA VAL A 295 -21.79 8.45 -0.53
C VAL A 295 -22.83 7.33 -0.69
N GLU A 296 -22.64 6.44 -1.66
CA GLU A 296 -23.52 5.27 -1.85
C GLU A 296 -23.53 4.36 -0.62
N ASN A 297 -22.39 4.07 0.00
CA ASN A 297 -22.29 3.31 1.24
C ASN A 297 -23.09 3.95 2.38
N LEU A 298 -22.91 5.27 2.60
CA LEU A 298 -23.64 6.00 3.64
C LEU A 298 -25.16 5.99 3.41
N GLN A 299 -25.60 6.18 2.18
CA GLN A 299 -27.02 6.16 1.81
C GLN A 299 -27.63 4.77 2.06
N ALA A 300 -26.93 3.71 1.66
CA ALA A 300 -27.34 2.33 1.87
C ALA A 300 -27.41 1.96 3.38
N MET A 301 -26.41 2.36 4.16
CA MET A 301 -26.43 2.22 5.62
C MET A 301 -27.62 2.94 6.28
N ALA A 302 -27.89 4.19 5.85
CA ALA A 302 -29.00 4.98 6.38
C ALA A 302 -30.38 4.41 6.02
N GLN A 303 -30.46 3.61 4.96
CA GLN A 303 -31.66 2.88 4.54
C GLN A 303 -31.81 1.50 5.22
N GLY A 304 -30.79 1.05 5.94
CA GLY A 304 -30.75 -0.28 6.54
C GLY A 304 -30.36 -1.41 5.59
N GLU A 305 -29.87 -1.10 4.41
CA GLU A 305 -29.42 -2.03 3.37
C GLU A 305 -27.94 -1.82 3.02
N PRO A 306 -27.00 -2.03 3.98
CA PRO A 306 -25.59 -1.71 3.76
C PRO A 306 -24.98 -2.50 2.61
N ILE A 307 -24.17 -1.83 1.80
CA ILE A 307 -23.41 -2.40 0.69
C ILE A 307 -21.90 -2.34 0.94
N ASN A 308 -21.11 -3.08 0.17
CA ASN A 308 -19.64 -3.13 0.27
C ASN A 308 -19.15 -3.41 1.70
N THR A 309 -19.87 -4.24 2.45
CA THR A 309 -19.56 -4.55 3.85
C THR A 309 -18.28 -5.37 3.97
N VAL A 310 -17.50 -5.08 5.02
CA VAL A 310 -16.26 -5.76 5.41
C VAL A 310 -16.49 -6.43 6.77
N GLY A 311 -15.93 -7.64 6.96
CA GLY A 311 -16.15 -8.49 8.12
C GLY A 311 -16.99 -9.72 7.77
N GLU A 312 -16.96 -10.72 8.64
CA GLU A 312 -17.82 -11.91 8.48
C GLU A 312 -19.29 -11.54 8.77
N ARG A 313 -20.19 -11.93 7.90
CA ARG A 313 -21.62 -11.95 8.17
C ARG A 313 -22.01 -13.29 8.80
#